data_df80fe62988f0626fef6cdda7c17b169
#
_entry.id   df80fe62988f0626fef6cdda7c17b169
#
_cell.length_a   1.000
_cell.length_b   1.000
_cell.length_c   1.000
_cell.angle_alpha   90.00
_cell.angle_beta   90.00
_cell.angle_gamma   90.00
#
_symmetry.space_group_name_H-M   'P 1'
#
loop_
_entity.id
_entity.type
_entity.pdbx_description
1 polymer ?
#
loop_
_entity_poly.entity_id
_entity_poly.type
_entity_poly.pdbx_seq_one_letter_code
_entity_poly.pdbx_strand_id
1 'polypeptide(L)' 'MDKKYNYDKESDSLFIYLKEGEEESFEEIVPGINIELNEKGEIIGVEILKATRFIKNIKEDINH' A
#
# COMPACT_ATOMS: atom_id res chain seq x y z
N MET A 1 6.98 -7.34 16.64
CA MET A 1 6.04 -7.73 15.59
C MET A 1 6.17 -6.84 14.37
N ASP A 2 6.26 -7.42 13.23
CA ASP A 2 6.47 -6.66 12.01
C ASP A 2 5.17 -6.05 11.53
N LYS A 3 5.27 -4.79 11.13
CA LYS A 3 4.15 -4.13 10.52
C LYS A 3 4.00 -4.62 9.09
N LYS A 4 2.77 -4.92 8.70
CA LYS A 4 2.48 -5.30 7.32
C LYS A 4 2.03 -4.13 6.48
N TYR A 5 2.05 -2.95 7.05
CA TYR A 5 1.68 -1.75 6.34
C TYR A 5 2.51 -0.58 6.85
N ASN A 6 2.58 0.45 6.02
CA ASN A 6 3.26 1.69 6.37
C ASN A 6 2.45 2.85 5.80
N TYR A 7 2.09 3.78 6.67
CA TYR A 7 1.36 4.97 6.26
C TYR A 7 2.29 6.17 6.28
N ASP A 8 2.38 6.87 5.15
CA ASP A 8 3.14 8.09 5.04
C ASP A 8 2.18 9.26 5.14
N LYS A 9 2.25 9.95 6.26
CA LYS A 9 1.36 11.04 6.57
C LYS A 9 1.52 12.24 5.62
N GLU A 10 2.73 12.52 5.19
CA GLU A 10 2.98 13.66 4.32
C GLU A 10 2.35 13.49 2.95
N SER A 11 2.46 12.32 2.39
CA SER A 11 1.91 12.05 1.08
C SER A 11 0.51 11.46 1.14
N ASP A 12 0.03 11.14 2.34
CA ASP A 12 -1.25 10.47 2.55
C ASP A 12 -1.30 9.18 1.74
N SER A 13 -0.22 8.40 1.83
CA SER A 13 -0.09 7.14 1.10
C SER A 13 0.03 5.99 2.07
N LEU A 14 -0.70 4.92 1.80
CA LEU A 14 -0.63 3.70 2.59
C LEU A 14 -0.03 2.60 1.74
N PHE A 15 0.98 1.94 2.27
CA PHE A 15 1.61 0.82 1.59
C PHE A 15 1.38 -0.44 2.41
N ILE A 16 0.83 -1.46 1.77
CA ILE A 16 0.54 -2.74 2.43
C ILE A 16 1.45 -3.80 1.83
N TYR A 17 2.22 -4.45 2.71
CA TYR A 17 3.16 -5.50 2.28
C TYR A 17 2.49 -6.85 2.39
N LEU A 18 2.40 -7.57 1.28
CA LEU A 18 1.75 -8.86 1.26
C LEU A 18 2.74 -10.01 1.18
N LYS A 19 3.88 -9.78 0.54
CA LYS A 19 4.85 -10.83 0.29
C LYS A 19 6.21 -10.19 0.06
N GLU A 20 7.27 -10.86 0.50
CA GLU A 20 8.62 -10.38 0.23
C GLU A 20 8.95 -10.54 -1.23
N GLY A 21 9.76 -9.62 -1.74
CA GLY A 21 10.21 -9.67 -3.11
C GLY A 21 10.46 -8.29 -3.67
N GLU A 22 11.07 -8.24 -4.82
CA GLU A 22 11.33 -7.00 -5.50
C GLU A 22 10.23 -6.70 -6.50
N GLU A 23 9.82 -5.46 -6.53
CA GLU A 23 8.83 -5.02 -7.49
C GLU A 23 9.40 -5.04 -8.89
N GLU A 24 8.73 -5.73 -9.80
CA GLU A 24 9.10 -5.74 -11.20
C GLU A 24 8.19 -4.80 -11.99
N SER A 25 6.92 -4.74 -11.62
CA SER A 25 5.95 -3.90 -12.29
C SER A 25 4.81 -3.58 -11.34
N PHE A 26 3.94 -2.69 -11.77
CA PHE A 26 2.75 -2.39 -10.98
C PHE A 26 1.57 -2.16 -11.93
N GLU A 27 0.36 -2.28 -11.38
CA GLU A 27 -0.86 -2.01 -12.13
C GLU A 27 -1.78 -1.15 -11.29
N GLU A 28 -2.33 -0.13 -11.90
CA GLU A 28 -3.34 0.69 -11.26
C GLU A 28 -4.70 0.03 -11.49
N ILE A 29 -5.31 -0.48 -10.43
CA ILE A 29 -6.57 -1.20 -10.55
C ILE A 29 -7.78 -0.29 -10.51
N VAL A 30 -7.68 0.81 -9.78
CA VAL A 30 -8.62 1.93 -9.83
C VAL A 30 -7.81 3.16 -9.56
N PRO A 31 -8.28 4.36 -9.90
CA PRO A 31 -7.50 5.57 -9.63
C PRO A 31 -7.11 5.64 -8.15
N GLY A 32 -5.81 5.71 -7.91
CA GLY A 32 -5.28 5.83 -6.55
C GLY A 32 -4.96 4.52 -5.87
N ILE A 33 -5.22 3.37 -6.48
CA ILE A 33 -4.87 2.09 -5.89
C ILE A 33 -4.06 1.27 -6.88
N ASN A 34 -2.80 1.01 -6.51
CA ASN A 34 -1.87 0.26 -7.34
C ASN A 34 -1.51 -1.05 -6.67
N ILE A 35 -1.40 -2.10 -7.45
CA ILE A 35 -0.84 -3.37 -6.95
C ILE A 35 0.56 -3.51 -7.52
N GLU A 36 1.47 -4.04 -6.72
CA GLU A 36 2.86 -4.25 -7.13
C GLU A 36 3.11 -5.73 -7.32
N LEU A 37 3.80 -6.04 -8.39
CA LEU A 37 4.00 -7.42 -8.84
C LEU A 37 5.49 -7.72 -8.91
N ASN A 38 5.85 -8.96 -8.60
CA ASN A 38 7.22 -9.41 -8.78
C ASN A 38 7.38 -9.98 -10.20
N GLU A 39 8.56 -10.52 -10.50
CA GLU A 39 8.84 -11.03 -11.83
C GLU A 39 7.98 -12.24 -12.22
N LYS A 40 7.40 -12.89 -11.23
CA LYS A 40 6.51 -14.04 -11.47
C LYS A 40 5.06 -13.63 -11.62
N GLY A 41 4.77 -12.33 -11.53
CA GLY A 41 3.42 -11.84 -11.62
C GLY A 41 2.61 -11.99 -10.34
N GLU A 42 3.28 -12.25 -9.23
CA GLU A 42 2.62 -12.37 -7.93
C GLU A 42 2.48 -11.00 -7.30
N ILE A 43 1.37 -10.78 -6.59
CA ILE A 43 1.13 -9.51 -5.90
C ILE A 43 1.95 -9.49 -4.62
N ILE A 44 2.86 -8.52 -4.52
CA ILE A 44 3.71 -8.40 -3.34
C ILE A 44 3.36 -7.20 -2.48
N GLY A 45 2.56 -6.29 -2.99
CA GLY A 45 2.16 -5.13 -2.21
C GLY A 45 1.02 -4.38 -2.85
N VAL A 46 0.42 -3.50 -2.05
CA VAL A 46 -0.65 -2.62 -2.50
C VAL A 46 -0.30 -1.21 -2.01
N GLU A 47 -0.38 -0.24 -2.91
CA GLU A 47 -0.16 1.15 -2.58
C GLU A 47 -1.46 1.91 -2.77
N ILE A 48 -1.87 2.63 -1.73
CA ILE A 48 -3.10 3.42 -1.78
C ILE A 48 -2.72 4.88 -1.65
N LEU A 49 -2.91 5.63 -2.73
CA LEU A 49 -2.63 7.06 -2.76
C LEU A 49 -3.84 7.81 -2.23
N LYS A 50 -3.59 8.90 -1.52
CA LYS A 50 -4.65 9.67 -0.86
C LYS A 50 -5.52 8.74 -0.03
N ALA A 51 -4.86 7.99 0.84
CA ALA A 51 -5.49 6.90 1.56
C ALA A 51 -6.68 7.33 2.41
N THR A 52 -6.68 8.57 2.92
CA THR A 52 -7.78 9.04 3.74
C THR A 52 -9.09 9.17 2.96
N ARG A 53 -9.04 9.14 1.63
CA ARG A 53 -10.25 9.11 0.81
C ARG A 53 -10.97 7.78 0.91
N PHE A 54 -10.21 6.73 1.20
CA PHE A 54 -10.74 5.36 1.26
C PHE A 54 -10.92 4.89 2.70
N ILE A 55 -10.05 5.34 3.60
CA ILE A 55 -10.04 4.89 4.99
C ILE A 55 -10.13 6.11 5.89
N LYS A 56 -11.30 6.33 6.47
CA LYS A 56 -11.57 7.57 7.21
C LYS A 56 -10.66 7.81 8.41
N ASN A 57 -10.43 6.81 9.20
CA ASN A 57 -9.70 6.97 10.46
C ASN A 57 -8.30 6.39 10.42
N ILE A 58 -7.72 6.36 9.23
CA ILE A 58 -6.42 5.73 9.06
C ILE A 58 -5.35 6.34 9.98
N LYS A 59 -5.38 7.65 10.18
CA LYS A 59 -4.40 8.32 11.03
C LYS A 59 -4.52 7.91 12.49
N GLU A 60 -5.73 7.75 12.95
CA GLU A 60 -5.99 7.32 14.32
C GLU A 60 -5.59 5.87 14.52
N ASP A 61 -5.96 5.02 13.56
CA ASP A 61 -5.68 3.59 13.65
C ASP A 61 -4.19 3.29 13.64
N ILE A 62 -3.44 4.04 12.85
CA ILE A 62 -2.01 3.79 12.69
C ILE A 62 -1.18 4.40 13.80
N ASN A 63 -1.65 5.49 14.38
CA ASN A 63 -0.90 6.21 15.41
C ASN A 63 -1.15 5.71 16.84
N HIS A 64 -1.88 4.68 16.99
CA HIS A 64 -2.11 4.08 18.31
C HIS A 64 -0.88 3.37 18.86
#